data_afd22a142b413fcf5b5531ff93ac6fdb
#
_entry.id   afd22a142b413fcf5b5531ff93ac6fdb
#
_cell.length_a   1.000
_cell.length_b   1.000
_cell.length_c   1.000
_cell.angle_alpha   90.00
_cell.angle_beta   90.00
_cell.angle_gamma   90.00
#
_symmetry.space_group_name_H-M   'P 1'
#
loop_
_entity.id
_entity.type
_entity.pdbx_description
1 polymer ?
#
loop_
_entity_poly.entity_id
_entity_poly.type
_entity_poly.pdbx_seq_one_letter_code
_entity_poly.pdbx_strand_id
1 'polypeptide(L)'
;MKILVTGAKGMVGTALVNNLKNIRDNKNRTRPNISVEEIYEYDIDSTKEQLDEYCKEADFVFNLAGVNRPENTEDFMKGNFGFASQLLDTLKKYDNKATIMLSSSIQATLIGRYDGEYGRSKLAGEELFRKYAAETGAKVAIYRFPNLMGHSRPKYNSF
;
A
#
# COMPACT_ATOMS: atom_id res chain seq x y z
N MET A 1 18.29 3.19 -1.90
CA MET A 1 16.87 3.49 -1.73
C MET A 1 16.30 2.64 -0.59
N LYS A 2 15.68 3.28 0.37
CA LYS A 2 14.97 2.62 1.48
C LYS A 2 13.49 2.58 1.15
N ILE A 3 12.91 1.40 1.16
CA ILE A 3 11.55 1.16 0.68
C ILE A 3 10.67 0.65 1.80
N LEU A 4 9.55 1.33 2.03
CA LEU A 4 8.49 0.87 2.93
C LEU A 4 7.42 0.13 2.14
N VAL A 5 7.10 -1.08 2.57
CA VAL A 5 5.98 -1.87 2.03
C VAL A 5 4.97 -2.08 3.15
N THR A 6 3.78 -1.51 3.03
CA THR A 6 2.65 -1.80 3.92
C THR A 6 1.82 -2.93 3.33
N GLY A 7 1.19 -3.74 4.18
CA GLY A 7 0.54 -4.96 3.71
C GLY A 7 1.56 -6.01 3.24
N ALA A 8 2.74 -6.00 3.86
CA ALA A 8 3.89 -6.80 3.43
C ALA A 8 3.65 -8.32 3.48
N LYS A 9 2.73 -8.78 4.32
CA LYS A 9 2.39 -10.20 4.49
C LYS A 9 1.22 -10.66 3.60
N GLY A 10 0.62 -9.75 2.85
CA GLY A 10 -0.44 -10.08 1.90
C GLY A 10 0.10 -10.78 0.65
N MET A 11 -0.80 -11.17 -0.25
CA MET A 11 -0.42 -11.86 -1.49
C MET A 11 0.55 -11.04 -2.34
N VAL A 12 0.19 -9.80 -2.66
CA VAL A 12 1.03 -8.91 -3.46
C VAL A 12 2.26 -8.45 -2.67
N GLY A 13 2.07 -8.12 -1.38
CA GLY A 13 3.14 -7.67 -0.51
C GLY A 13 4.27 -8.68 -0.39
N THR A 14 3.94 -9.94 -0.16
CA THR A 14 4.94 -11.03 -0.06
C THR A 14 5.72 -11.17 -1.37
N ALA A 15 5.05 -11.17 -2.51
CA ALA A 15 5.70 -11.28 -3.82
C ALA A 15 6.61 -10.07 -4.10
N LEU A 16 6.13 -8.86 -3.79
CA LEU A 16 6.91 -7.65 -3.96
C LEU A 16 8.15 -7.63 -3.05
N VAL A 17 7.99 -7.94 -1.78
CA VAL A 17 9.10 -7.98 -0.82
C VAL A 17 10.17 -8.97 -1.26
N ASN A 18 9.77 -10.16 -1.68
CA ASN A 18 10.71 -11.17 -2.18
C ASN A 18 11.47 -10.68 -3.41
N ASN A 19 10.80 -10.02 -4.34
CA ASN A 19 11.45 -9.46 -5.52
C ASN A 19 12.42 -8.31 -5.16
N LEU A 20 12.02 -7.43 -4.24
CA LEU A 20 12.89 -6.35 -3.74
C LEU A 20 14.15 -6.90 -3.06
N LYS A 21 14.02 -7.97 -2.27
CA LYS A 21 15.16 -8.66 -1.66
C LYS A 21 16.09 -9.26 -2.74
N ASN A 22 15.53 -9.82 -3.79
CA ASN A 22 16.31 -10.34 -4.91
C ASN A 22 17.07 -9.22 -5.66
N ILE A 23 16.47 -8.05 -5.81
CA ILE A 23 17.14 -6.89 -6.40
C ILE A 23 18.29 -6.43 -5.48
N ARG A 24 18.01 -6.29 -4.18
CA ARG A 24 19.01 -5.89 -3.18
C ARG A 24 20.22 -6.82 -3.17
N ASP A 25 19.98 -8.12 -3.27
CA ASP A 25 21.00 -9.16 -3.19
C ASP A 25 21.62 -9.48 -4.56
N ASN A 26 21.34 -8.69 -5.59
CA ASN A 26 21.81 -8.85 -6.97
C ASN A 26 21.43 -10.18 -7.66
N LYS A 27 20.40 -10.84 -7.16
CA LYS A 27 19.83 -12.05 -7.75
C LYS A 27 18.90 -11.75 -8.93
N ASN A 28 18.28 -10.57 -8.93
CA ASN A 28 17.45 -10.06 -10.01
C ASN A 28 18.15 -8.85 -10.65
N ARG A 29 18.57 -8.99 -11.90
CA ARG A 29 19.29 -7.96 -12.65
C ARG A 29 18.43 -7.29 -13.74
N THR A 30 17.12 -7.52 -13.74
CA THR A 30 16.21 -6.93 -14.73
C THR A 30 16.00 -5.43 -14.53
N ARG A 31 16.42 -4.90 -13.38
CA ARG A 31 16.30 -3.49 -12.99
C ARG A 31 17.67 -2.93 -12.57
N PRO A 32 18.63 -2.80 -13.51
CA PRO A 32 20.01 -2.45 -13.15
C PRO A 32 20.16 -1.03 -12.55
N ASN A 33 19.17 -0.15 -12.79
CA ASN A 33 19.19 1.24 -12.31
C ASN A 33 18.57 1.40 -10.94
N ILE A 34 18.08 0.33 -10.32
CA ILE A 34 17.45 0.37 -8.99
C ILE A 34 18.41 -0.24 -7.96
N SER A 35 18.77 0.55 -6.95
CA SER A 35 19.56 0.09 -5.81
C SER A 35 18.69 0.10 -4.58
N VAL A 36 18.49 -1.07 -3.96
CA VAL A 36 17.72 -1.25 -2.74
C VAL A 36 18.66 -1.46 -1.56
N GLU A 37 18.60 -0.57 -0.57
CA GLU A 37 19.41 -0.65 0.66
C GLU A 37 18.66 -1.39 1.75
N GLU A 38 17.45 -0.90 2.08
CA GLU A 38 16.60 -1.40 3.15
C GLU A 38 15.17 -1.62 2.65
N ILE A 39 14.54 -2.65 3.21
CA ILE A 39 13.14 -2.96 2.97
C ILE A 39 12.43 -2.99 4.32
N TYR A 40 11.54 -2.03 4.55
CA TYR A 40 10.74 -1.96 5.77
C TYR A 40 9.41 -2.65 5.52
N GLU A 41 9.18 -3.76 6.21
CA GLU A 41 7.97 -4.56 6.10
C GLU A 41 7.01 -4.18 7.23
N TYR A 42 5.87 -3.58 6.86
CA TYR A 42 4.82 -3.20 7.80
C TYR A 42 3.53 -3.98 7.52
N ASP A 43 2.92 -4.51 8.58
CA ASP A 43 1.64 -5.21 8.49
C ASP A 43 0.84 -5.01 9.79
N ILE A 44 -0.32 -5.64 9.89
CA ILE A 44 -1.26 -5.48 11.00
C ILE A 44 -0.64 -5.78 12.38
N ASP A 45 0.36 -6.64 12.44
CA ASP A 45 1.09 -6.99 13.66
C ASP A 45 2.27 -6.06 13.97
N SER A 46 2.52 -5.07 13.13
CA SER A 46 3.56 -4.07 13.36
C SER A 46 3.08 -2.98 14.32
N THR A 47 4.02 -2.32 14.99
CA THR A 47 3.73 -1.29 15.99
C THR A 47 3.69 0.11 15.36
N LYS A 48 3.08 1.07 16.10
CA LYS A 48 3.09 2.47 15.71
C LYS A 48 4.50 3.04 15.69
N GLU A 49 5.35 2.62 16.60
CA GLU A 49 6.74 3.04 16.69
C GLU A 49 7.52 2.58 15.46
N GLN A 50 7.25 1.39 14.96
CA GLN A 50 7.84 0.91 13.70
C GLN A 50 7.36 1.74 12.51
N LEU A 51 6.08 2.14 12.47
CA LEU A 51 5.57 3.02 11.42
C LEU A 51 6.28 4.38 11.45
N ASP A 52 6.46 4.97 12.63
CA ASP A 52 7.18 6.23 12.81
C ASP A 52 8.62 6.11 12.27
N GLU A 53 9.33 5.06 12.65
CA GLU A 53 10.71 4.82 12.20
C GLU A 53 10.78 4.65 10.68
N TYR A 54 9.90 3.84 10.11
CA TYR A 54 9.90 3.56 8.68
C TYR A 54 9.50 4.79 7.85
N CYS A 55 8.52 5.55 8.29
CA CYS A 55 8.09 6.78 7.62
C CYS A 55 9.14 7.89 7.70
N LYS A 56 9.98 7.89 8.72
CA LYS A 56 11.09 8.82 8.85
C LYS A 56 12.19 8.55 7.81
N GLU A 57 12.43 7.29 7.50
CA GLU A 57 13.58 6.84 6.71
C GLU A 57 13.25 6.48 5.25
N ALA A 58 12.00 6.19 4.91
CA ALA A 58 11.62 5.69 3.60
C ALA A 58 11.83 6.71 2.48
N ASP A 59 12.42 6.26 1.38
CA ASP A 59 12.55 7.01 0.13
C ASP A 59 11.38 6.74 -0.83
N PHE A 60 10.77 5.56 -0.72
CA PHE A 60 9.64 5.13 -1.51
C PHE A 60 8.67 4.29 -0.66
N VAL A 61 7.38 4.44 -0.88
CA VAL A 61 6.34 3.70 -0.16
C VAL A 61 5.45 2.94 -1.13
N PHE A 62 5.37 1.62 -0.95
CA PHE A 62 4.33 0.80 -1.56
C PHE A 62 3.22 0.59 -0.54
N ASN A 63 2.09 1.26 -0.70
CA ASN A 63 0.94 1.09 0.18
C ASN A 63 0.01 0.01 -0.38
N LEU A 64 0.21 -1.23 0.07
CA LEU A 64 -0.58 -2.40 -0.31
C LEU A 64 -1.54 -2.82 0.81
N ALA A 65 -1.48 -2.14 1.96
CA ALA A 65 -2.38 -2.44 3.08
C ALA A 65 -3.83 -2.13 2.72
N GLY A 66 -4.71 -3.04 3.08
CA GLY A 66 -6.14 -2.86 2.86
C GLY A 66 -6.92 -4.09 3.31
N VAL A 67 -8.23 -3.92 3.47
CA VAL A 67 -9.16 -4.98 3.85
C VAL A 67 -10.00 -5.35 2.64
N ASN A 68 -9.94 -6.61 2.20
CA ASN A 68 -10.66 -7.09 1.02
C ASN A 68 -11.99 -7.78 1.35
N ARG A 69 -12.05 -8.46 2.49
CA ARG A 69 -13.23 -9.25 2.92
C ARG A 69 -13.38 -9.16 4.44
N PRO A 70 -13.85 -8.03 4.96
CA PRO A 70 -14.12 -7.90 6.39
C PRO A 70 -15.38 -8.65 6.79
N GLU A 71 -15.51 -8.94 8.05
CA GLU A 71 -16.72 -9.55 8.60
C GLU A 71 -17.90 -8.59 8.58
N ASN A 72 -17.65 -7.29 8.69
CA ASN A 72 -18.65 -6.22 8.56
C ASN A 72 -18.19 -5.10 7.66
N THR A 73 -19.17 -4.37 7.08
CA THR A 73 -18.91 -3.31 6.08
C THR A 73 -18.16 -2.11 6.65
N GLU A 74 -18.31 -1.82 7.93
CA GLU A 74 -17.59 -0.72 8.59
C GLU A 74 -16.08 -0.93 8.59
N ASP A 75 -15.63 -2.18 8.58
CA ASP A 75 -14.22 -2.53 8.57
C ASP A 75 -13.51 -2.12 7.27
N PHE A 76 -14.24 -1.94 6.16
CA PHE A 76 -13.65 -1.40 4.93
C PHE A 76 -13.13 0.02 5.12
N MET A 77 -13.94 0.90 5.70
CA MET A 77 -13.53 2.28 5.95
C MET A 77 -12.43 2.35 7.01
N LYS A 78 -12.57 1.59 8.08
CA LYS A 78 -11.59 1.54 9.15
C LYS A 78 -10.24 0.99 8.69
N GLY A 79 -10.25 -0.09 7.89
CA GLY A 79 -9.04 -0.72 7.39
C GLY A 79 -8.38 0.01 6.22
N ASN A 80 -9.17 0.53 5.28
CA ASN A 80 -8.65 1.18 4.07
C ASN A 80 -8.41 2.67 4.25
N PHE A 81 -9.31 3.39 4.90
CA PHE A 81 -9.21 4.82 5.12
C PHE A 81 -8.44 5.17 6.38
N GLY A 82 -8.73 4.49 7.49
CA GLY A 82 -8.10 4.79 8.80
C GLY A 82 -6.60 4.59 8.77
N PHE A 83 -6.12 3.48 8.21
CA PHE A 83 -4.69 3.23 8.08
C PHE A 83 -4.03 4.19 7.09
N ALA A 84 -4.67 4.46 5.95
CA ALA A 84 -4.17 5.42 4.97
C ALA A 84 -3.97 6.80 5.60
N SER A 85 -4.94 7.27 6.39
CA SER A 85 -4.84 8.52 7.14
C SER A 85 -3.65 8.51 8.10
N GLN A 86 -3.47 7.44 8.86
CA GLN A 86 -2.36 7.28 9.80
C GLN A 86 -1.00 7.30 9.10
N LEU A 87 -0.87 6.60 7.98
CA LEU A 87 0.35 6.57 7.16
C LEU A 87 0.71 7.98 6.67
N LEU A 88 -0.25 8.67 6.08
CA LEU A 88 -0.02 10.01 5.52
C LEU A 88 0.29 11.04 6.60
N ASP A 89 -0.41 10.99 7.74
CA ASP A 89 -0.13 11.87 8.88
C ASP A 89 1.28 11.63 9.44
N THR A 90 1.73 10.38 9.46
CA THR A 90 3.08 10.04 9.92
C THR A 90 4.14 10.56 8.97
N LEU A 91 3.95 10.43 7.66
CA LEU A 91 4.85 11.01 6.66
C LEU A 91 4.91 12.53 6.77
N LYS A 92 3.78 13.21 6.97
CA LYS A 92 3.73 14.66 7.20
C LYS A 92 4.48 15.06 8.47
N LYS A 93 4.32 14.30 9.55
CA LYS A 93 4.99 14.55 10.83
C LYS A 93 6.52 14.64 10.69
N TYR A 94 7.08 13.81 9.83
CA TYR A 94 8.53 13.80 9.57
C TYR A 94 8.95 14.59 8.32
N ASP A 95 8.03 15.36 7.75
CA ASP A 95 8.24 16.11 6.50
C ASP A 95 8.84 15.23 5.39
N ASN A 96 8.42 13.99 5.32
CA ASN A 96 8.88 13.03 4.32
C ASN A 96 7.96 13.03 3.11
N LYS A 97 8.48 13.50 1.98
CA LYS A 97 7.78 13.56 0.69
C LYS A 97 8.12 12.40 -0.24
N ALA A 98 8.40 11.23 0.33
CA ALA A 98 8.65 10.02 -0.43
C ALA A 98 7.52 9.75 -1.44
N THR A 99 7.89 9.28 -2.61
CA THR A 99 6.90 8.85 -3.61
C THR A 99 6.12 7.65 -3.08
N ILE A 100 4.79 7.69 -3.26
CA ILE A 100 3.90 6.63 -2.80
C ILE A 100 3.22 5.98 -3.99
N MET A 101 3.30 4.66 -4.06
CA MET A 101 2.42 3.84 -4.91
C MET A 101 1.24 3.36 -4.05
N LEU A 102 0.03 3.71 -4.44
CA LEU A 102 -1.19 3.24 -3.80
C LEU A 102 -1.80 2.09 -4.62
N SER A 103 -1.96 0.93 -3.98
CA SER A 103 -2.76 -0.16 -4.51
C SER A 103 -4.25 0.13 -4.29
N SER A 104 -4.98 0.35 -5.36
CA SER A 104 -6.42 0.53 -5.36
C SER A 104 -7.11 -0.57 -6.18
N SER A 105 -8.36 -0.38 -6.55
CA SER A 105 -9.17 -1.36 -7.25
C SER A 105 -9.99 -0.70 -8.35
N ILE A 106 -10.25 -1.44 -9.43
CA ILE A 106 -11.22 -1.03 -10.44
C ILE A 106 -12.62 -0.79 -9.84
N GLN A 107 -12.91 -1.36 -8.68
CA GLN A 107 -14.18 -1.13 -7.97
C GLN A 107 -14.32 0.31 -7.48
N ALA A 108 -13.23 1.08 -7.39
CA ALA A 108 -13.29 2.50 -7.09
C ALA A 108 -13.98 3.33 -8.19
N THR A 109 -14.23 2.77 -9.36
CA THR A 109 -15.02 3.42 -10.41
C THR A 109 -16.49 3.54 -10.05
N LEU A 110 -17.00 2.71 -9.14
CA LEU A 110 -18.40 2.62 -8.72
C LEU A 110 -19.38 2.36 -9.89
N ILE A 111 -18.93 1.71 -10.95
CA ILE A 111 -19.73 1.44 -12.14
C ILE A 111 -20.40 0.09 -12.00
N GLY A 112 -21.74 0.04 -12.14
CA GLY A 112 -22.53 -1.20 -12.13
C GLY A 112 -22.33 -2.00 -10.86
N ARG A 113 -21.87 -3.23 -10.97
CA ARG A 113 -21.63 -4.15 -9.85
C ARG A 113 -20.55 -3.66 -8.85
N TYR A 114 -19.78 -2.66 -9.23
CA TYR A 114 -18.74 -2.08 -8.37
C TYR A 114 -19.26 -1.00 -7.43
N ASP A 115 -20.52 -0.60 -7.53
CA ASP A 115 -21.14 0.35 -6.60
C ASP A 115 -21.48 -0.35 -5.28
N GLY A 116 -20.51 -0.37 -4.37
CA GLY A 116 -20.62 -1.01 -3.06
C GLY A 116 -19.64 -0.43 -2.06
N GLU A 117 -19.72 -0.91 -0.82
CA GLU A 117 -18.91 -0.41 0.30
C GLU A 117 -17.40 -0.53 0.05
N TYR A 118 -16.96 -1.64 -0.52
CA TYR A 118 -15.55 -1.84 -0.85
C TYR A 118 -15.06 -0.81 -1.86
N GLY A 119 -15.80 -0.61 -2.95
CA GLY A 119 -15.46 0.37 -3.98
C GLY A 119 -15.42 1.79 -3.42
N ARG A 120 -16.40 2.15 -2.59
CA ARG A 120 -16.47 3.47 -1.94
C ARG A 120 -15.29 3.69 -0.99
N SER A 121 -14.89 2.68 -0.22
CA SER A 121 -13.72 2.77 0.66
C SER A 121 -12.42 2.95 -0.12
N LYS A 122 -12.28 2.27 -1.26
CA LYS A 122 -11.13 2.44 -2.14
C LYS A 122 -11.10 3.83 -2.76
N LEU A 123 -12.22 4.35 -3.23
CA LEU A 123 -12.32 5.72 -3.77
C LEU A 123 -11.99 6.77 -2.71
N ALA A 124 -12.52 6.61 -1.50
CA ALA A 124 -12.21 7.51 -0.38
C ALA A 124 -10.69 7.52 -0.06
N GLY A 125 -10.05 6.36 -0.10
CA GLY A 125 -8.60 6.24 0.05
C GLY A 125 -7.86 6.99 -1.05
N GLU A 126 -8.26 6.81 -2.33
CA GLU A 126 -7.65 7.52 -3.45
C GLU A 126 -7.76 9.04 -3.30
N GLU A 127 -8.92 9.55 -2.89
CA GLU A 127 -9.15 10.98 -2.67
C GLU A 127 -8.26 11.54 -1.56
N LEU A 128 -8.08 10.77 -0.48
CA LEU A 128 -7.17 11.12 0.61
C LEU A 128 -5.72 11.27 0.13
N PHE A 129 -5.25 10.34 -0.70
CA PHE A 129 -3.91 10.40 -1.29
C PHE A 129 -3.76 11.55 -2.29
N ARG A 130 -4.77 11.85 -3.09
CA ARG A 130 -4.77 13.03 -3.98
C ARG A 130 -4.67 14.33 -3.19
N LYS A 131 -5.43 14.44 -2.11
CA LYS A 131 -5.37 15.60 -1.21
C LYS A 131 -3.98 15.74 -0.59
N TYR A 132 -3.42 14.65 -0.11
CA TYR A 132 -2.06 14.61 0.43
C TYR A 132 -1.02 15.10 -0.60
N ALA A 133 -1.10 14.61 -1.84
CA ALA A 133 -0.21 15.04 -2.91
C ALA A 133 -0.32 16.54 -3.20
N ALA A 134 -1.55 17.07 -3.23
CA ALA A 134 -1.80 18.51 -3.44
C ALA A 134 -1.25 19.36 -2.28
N GLU A 135 -1.41 18.91 -1.04
CA GLU A 135 -0.95 19.64 0.15
C GLU A 135 0.56 19.63 0.32
N THR A 136 1.21 18.52 0.01
CA THR A 136 2.65 18.31 0.34
C THR A 136 3.57 18.44 -0.86
N GLY A 137 3.05 18.29 -2.08
CA GLY A 137 3.85 18.19 -3.30
C GLY A 137 4.49 16.83 -3.52
N ALA A 138 4.23 15.84 -2.64
CA ALA A 138 4.71 14.47 -2.82
C ALA A 138 4.07 13.84 -4.07
N LYS A 139 4.82 12.97 -4.74
CA LYS A 139 4.33 12.22 -5.89
C LYS A 139 3.54 11.00 -5.41
N VAL A 140 2.34 10.81 -5.96
CA VAL A 140 1.49 9.67 -5.67
C VAL A 140 1.07 9.02 -6.99
N ALA A 141 1.29 7.71 -7.11
CA ALA A 141 0.83 6.90 -8.23
C ALA A 141 -0.27 5.95 -7.73
N ILE A 142 -1.45 6.04 -8.33
CA ILE A 142 -2.60 5.21 -7.95
C ILE A 142 -2.79 4.12 -9.01
N TYR A 143 -2.72 2.87 -8.57
CA TYR A 143 -2.95 1.70 -9.43
C TYR A 143 -4.26 1.02 -9.06
N ARG A 144 -5.20 1.00 -10.00
CA ARG A 144 -6.48 0.29 -9.85
C ARG A 144 -6.36 -1.10 -10.41
N PHE A 145 -6.14 -2.07 -9.55
CA PHE A 145 -5.99 -3.45 -9.94
C PHE A 145 -7.36 -4.11 -10.15
N PRO A 146 -7.48 -4.99 -11.16
CA PRO A 146 -8.59 -5.93 -11.26
C PRO A 146 -8.40 -7.07 -10.24
N ASN A 147 -9.18 -8.15 -10.36
CA ASN A 147 -8.94 -9.34 -9.55
C ASN A 147 -7.53 -9.88 -9.81
N LEU A 148 -6.77 -10.07 -8.75
CA LEU A 148 -5.40 -10.56 -8.82
C LEU A 148 -5.36 -12.08 -8.71
N MET A 149 -4.47 -12.69 -9.48
CA MET A 149 -4.23 -14.14 -9.50
C MET A 149 -2.83 -14.42 -8.96
N GLY A 150 -2.68 -15.51 -8.21
CA GLY A 150 -1.39 -15.91 -7.67
C GLY A 150 -1.52 -16.77 -6.42
N HIS A 151 -0.38 -17.08 -5.79
CA HIS A 151 -0.36 -17.77 -4.51
C HIS A 151 -0.95 -16.91 -3.41
N SER A 152 -2.10 -17.34 -2.86
CA SER A 152 -2.72 -16.70 -1.72
C SER A 152 -3.19 -17.77 -0.73
N ARG A 153 -3.51 -17.33 0.48
CA ARG A 153 -4.14 -18.22 1.44
C ARG A 153 -5.50 -18.68 0.88
N PRO A 154 -5.89 -19.96 1.04
CA PRO A 154 -7.11 -20.49 0.43
C PRO A 154 -8.37 -19.65 0.69
N LYS A 155 -8.52 -19.10 1.90
CA LYS A 155 -9.66 -18.25 2.27
C LYS A 155 -9.65 -16.85 1.62
N TYR A 156 -8.59 -16.49 0.92
CA TYR A 156 -8.44 -15.19 0.26
C TYR A 156 -8.37 -15.31 -1.26
N ASN A 157 -8.65 -16.47 -1.82
CA ASN A 157 -8.74 -16.64 -3.27
C ASN A 157 -9.88 -15.78 -3.81
N SER A 158 -9.56 -14.99 -4.83
CA SER A 158 -10.42 -13.93 -5.37
C SER A 158 -11.48 -14.43 -6.35
N PHE A 159 -11.67 -15.71 -6.47
CA PHE A 159 -12.64 -16.29 -7.41
C PHE A 159 -13.98 -16.54 -6.76
#